data_5df285a79aa5994fbd53da9a46e493d7
#
_entry.id   5df285a79aa5994fbd53da9a46e493d7
#
_cell.length_a   1.000
_cell.length_b   1.000
_cell.length_c   1.000
_cell.angle_alpha   90.00
_cell.angle_beta   90.00
_cell.angle_gamma   90.00
#
_symmetry.space_group_name_H-M   'P 1'
#
loop_
_entity.id
_entity.type
_entity.pdbx_description
1 polymer ?
#
loop_
_entity_poly.entity_id
_entity_poly.type
_entity_poly.pdbx_seq_one_letter_code
_entity_poly.pdbx_strand_id
1 'polypeptide(L)'
;MNTKRLLDKMNNQNLDLNQRTEAAGELWSTMNLLQKQLKSFKTEISTKARNLDHDLYIPSESGRFLTSVEKQPPTPKLESVPISDIKEALGDDFDQYIAHSYTIKWSEFREAPQEVKDAFYGIPGLELGQTYQVKFNKKKR
;
A
#
# COMPACT_ATOMS: atom_id res chain seq x y z
N MET A 1 23.45 12.05 -3.45
CA MET A 1 23.54 10.64 -3.04
C MET A 1 23.52 9.75 -4.28
N ASN A 2 24.44 8.80 -4.37
CA ASN A 2 24.52 7.92 -5.52
C ASN A 2 23.77 6.60 -5.23
N THR A 3 22.54 6.53 -5.72
CA THR A 3 21.68 5.36 -5.52
C THR A 3 22.27 4.08 -6.07
N LYS A 4 22.93 4.17 -7.24
CA LYS A 4 23.59 3.01 -7.86
C LYS A 4 24.67 2.44 -6.96
N ARG A 5 25.49 3.30 -6.36
CA ARG A 5 26.56 2.90 -5.44
C ARG A 5 25.98 2.16 -4.22
N LEU A 6 24.87 2.66 -3.68
CA LEU A 6 24.21 2.04 -2.54
C LEU A 6 23.63 0.67 -2.92
N LEU A 7 23.02 0.56 -4.10
CA LEU A 7 22.52 -0.71 -4.62
C LEU A 7 23.65 -1.73 -4.80
N ASP A 8 24.77 -1.30 -5.36
CA ASP A 8 25.91 -2.17 -5.57
C ASP A 8 26.47 -2.69 -4.23
N LYS A 9 26.57 -1.81 -3.23
CA LYS A 9 26.99 -2.21 -1.88
C LYS A 9 26.02 -3.19 -1.23
N MET A 10 24.72 -2.89 -1.30
CA MET A 10 23.69 -3.73 -0.68
C MET A 10 23.73 -5.16 -1.26
N ASN A 11 24.01 -5.28 -2.56
CA ASN A 11 24.01 -6.55 -3.29
C ASN A 11 25.38 -7.22 -3.38
N ASN A 12 26.42 -6.62 -2.82
CA ASN A 12 27.79 -7.16 -2.90
C ASN A 12 27.96 -8.29 -1.87
N GLN A 13 28.01 -9.52 -2.35
CA GLN A 13 28.14 -10.70 -1.53
C GLN A 13 29.48 -10.79 -0.78
N ASN A 14 30.47 -10.01 -1.19
CA ASN A 14 31.79 -9.97 -0.54
C ASN A 14 31.81 -9.07 0.71
N LEU A 15 30.80 -8.21 0.87
CA LEU A 15 30.67 -7.37 2.06
C LEU A 15 29.92 -8.14 3.15
N ASP A 16 30.22 -7.81 4.42
CA ASP A 16 29.48 -8.41 5.53
C ASP A 16 28.06 -7.83 5.63
N LEU A 17 27.23 -8.49 6.43
CA LEU A 17 25.82 -8.07 6.57
C LEU A 17 25.67 -6.69 7.21
N ASN A 18 26.61 -6.29 8.06
CA ASN A 18 26.57 -4.97 8.68
C ASN A 18 26.77 -3.86 7.64
N GLN A 19 27.72 -4.03 6.73
CA GLN A 19 27.98 -3.08 5.64
C GLN A 19 26.82 -3.04 4.66
N ARG A 20 26.26 -4.17 4.34
CA ARG A 20 25.10 -4.27 3.45
C ARG A 20 23.85 -3.67 4.07
N THR A 21 23.65 -3.84 5.38
CA THR A 21 22.54 -3.24 6.13
C THR A 21 22.65 -1.71 6.16
N GLU A 22 23.86 -1.18 6.28
CA GLU A 22 24.07 0.28 6.22
C GLU A 22 23.58 0.84 4.87
N ALA A 23 24.00 0.22 3.79
CA ALA A 23 23.58 0.62 2.44
C ALA A 23 22.06 0.48 2.25
N ALA A 24 21.49 -0.61 2.73
CA ALA A 24 20.05 -0.84 2.66
C ALA A 24 19.26 0.21 3.45
N GLY A 25 19.76 0.58 4.63
CA GLY A 25 19.13 1.61 5.47
C GLY A 25 19.12 2.98 4.81
N GLU A 26 20.24 3.36 4.18
CA GLU A 26 20.32 4.63 3.45
C GLU A 26 19.39 4.65 2.24
N LEU A 27 19.29 3.54 1.50
CA LEU A 27 18.36 3.41 0.38
C LEU A 27 16.91 3.53 0.86
N TRP A 28 16.58 2.87 1.95
CA TRP A 28 15.23 2.92 2.53
C TRP A 28 14.84 4.36 2.93
N SER A 29 15.76 5.08 3.61
CA SER A 29 15.54 6.48 3.98
C SER A 29 15.31 7.37 2.76
N THR A 30 16.15 7.19 1.73
CA THR A 30 16.06 7.96 0.48
C THR A 30 14.74 7.67 -0.25
N MET A 31 14.36 6.41 -0.31
CA MET A 31 13.10 5.99 -0.94
C MET A 31 11.90 6.63 -0.26
N ASN A 32 11.89 6.64 1.08
CA ASN A 32 10.81 7.27 1.84
C ASN A 32 10.69 8.76 1.56
N LEU A 33 11.83 9.45 1.49
CA LEU A 33 11.85 10.88 1.16
C LEU A 33 11.31 11.13 -0.25
N LEU A 34 11.79 10.34 -1.22
CA LEU A 34 11.34 10.47 -2.61
C LEU A 34 9.85 10.17 -2.76
N GLN A 35 9.34 9.17 -2.06
CA GLN A 35 7.91 8.85 -2.07
C GLN A 35 7.06 10.00 -1.53
N LYS A 36 7.51 10.65 -0.45
CA LYS A 36 6.82 11.83 0.10
C LYS A 36 6.75 12.97 -0.91
N GLN A 37 7.87 13.21 -1.60
CA GLN A 37 7.96 14.29 -2.59
C GLN A 37 7.08 14.01 -3.80
N LEU A 38 7.08 12.76 -4.29
CA LEU A 38 6.19 12.35 -5.37
C LEU A 38 4.73 12.45 -4.99
N LYS A 39 4.39 12.08 -3.76
CA LYS A 39 3.01 12.19 -3.26
C LYS A 39 2.56 13.64 -3.21
N SER A 40 3.44 14.54 -2.76
CA SER A 40 3.17 15.98 -2.74
C SER A 40 2.91 16.53 -4.15
N PHE A 41 3.73 16.13 -5.11
CA PHE A 41 3.54 16.51 -6.51
C PHE A 41 2.22 15.98 -7.07
N LYS A 42 1.89 14.72 -6.81
CA LYS A 42 0.62 14.12 -7.23
C LYS A 42 -0.58 14.88 -6.65
N THR A 43 -0.49 15.29 -5.40
CA THR A 43 -1.55 16.07 -4.74
C THR A 43 -1.72 17.42 -5.41
N GLU A 44 -0.61 18.09 -5.75
CA GLU A 44 -0.64 19.38 -6.45
C GLU A 44 -1.35 19.25 -7.79
N ILE A 45 -1.00 18.24 -8.59
CA ILE A 45 -1.60 18.03 -9.91
C ILE A 45 -3.09 17.67 -9.79
N SER A 46 -3.42 16.82 -8.83
CA SER A 46 -4.81 16.44 -8.55
C SER A 46 -5.67 17.65 -8.17
N THR A 47 -5.10 18.55 -7.36
CA THR A 47 -5.78 19.79 -6.96
C THR A 47 -6.02 20.71 -8.18
N LYS A 48 -5.04 20.82 -9.06
CA LYS A 48 -5.20 21.60 -10.29
C LYS A 48 -6.32 21.04 -11.18
N ALA A 49 -6.36 19.73 -11.36
CA ALA A 49 -7.40 19.06 -12.14
C ALA A 49 -8.79 19.31 -11.54
N ARG A 50 -8.89 19.20 -10.20
CA ARG A 50 -10.14 19.45 -9.48
C ARG A 50 -10.62 20.87 -9.66
N ASN A 51 -9.72 21.85 -9.55
CA ASN A 51 -10.05 23.26 -9.69
C ASN A 51 -10.49 23.60 -11.11
N LEU A 52 -9.92 22.94 -12.12
CA LEU A 52 -10.27 23.14 -13.52
C LEU A 52 -11.49 22.31 -13.93
N ASP A 53 -11.84 21.31 -13.12
CA ASP A 53 -12.95 20.37 -13.35
C ASP A 53 -12.86 19.66 -14.70
N HIS A 54 -11.64 19.29 -15.11
CA HIS A 54 -11.43 18.46 -16.28
C HIS A 54 -10.14 17.66 -16.16
N ASP A 55 -9.98 16.67 -17.03
CA ASP A 55 -8.79 15.84 -17.10
C ASP A 55 -7.57 16.66 -17.52
N LEU A 56 -6.40 16.27 -17.05
CA LEU A 56 -5.13 16.89 -17.40
C LEU A 56 -4.19 15.88 -18.02
N TYR A 57 -3.51 16.29 -19.08
CA TYR A 57 -2.49 15.49 -19.75
C TYR A 57 -1.27 16.39 -19.96
N ILE A 58 -0.23 16.14 -19.17
CA ILE A 58 0.95 17.02 -19.13
C ILE A 58 2.17 16.24 -19.62
N PRO A 59 2.64 16.45 -20.85
CA PRO A 59 3.86 15.77 -21.31
C PRO A 59 5.10 16.41 -20.69
N SER A 60 6.13 15.59 -20.47
CA SER A 60 7.43 16.09 -20.04
C SER A 60 8.10 16.84 -21.21
N GLU A 61 9.10 17.66 -20.89
CA GLU A 61 9.86 18.39 -21.92
C GLU A 61 10.45 17.49 -22.98
N SER A 62 10.97 16.33 -22.57
CA SER A 62 11.57 15.36 -23.50
C SER A 62 10.55 14.54 -24.28
N GLY A 63 9.28 14.58 -23.89
CA GLY A 63 8.23 13.74 -24.45
C GLY A 63 8.28 12.27 -24.02
N ARG A 64 9.24 11.90 -23.13
CA ARG A 64 9.38 10.52 -22.65
C ARG A 64 8.35 10.13 -21.60
N PHE A 65 7.80 11.08 -20.89
CA PHE A 65 6.86 10.84 -19.80
C PHE A 65 5.60 11.66 -19.99
N LEU A 66 4.50 11.14 -19.48
CA LEU A 66 3.22 11.82 -19.51
C LEU A 66 2.60 11.75 -18.11
N THR A 67 2.26 12.90 -17.54
CA THR A 67 1.43 12.93 -16.34
C THR A 67 -0.02 13.07 -16.78
N SER A 68 -0.84 12.08 -16.42
CA SER A 68 -2.27 12.11 -16.72
C SER A 68 -3.07 12.10 -15.42
N VAL A 69 -4.08 12.95 -15.35
CA VAL A 69 -5.05 12.95 -14.26
C VAL A 69 -6.42 12.84 -14.89
N GLU A 70 -7.06 11.70 -14.68
CA GLU A 70 -8.35 11.41 -15.25
C GLU A 70 -9.40 11.34 -14.15
N LYS A 71 -10.52 12.04 -14.37
CA LYS A 71 -11.64 12.01 -13.46
C LYS A 71 -12.25 10.62 -13.50
N GLN A 72 -12.31 9.99 -12.34
CA GLN A 72 -12.90 8.68 -12.20
C GLN A 72 -14.39 8.78 -11.87
N PRO A 73 -15.19 7.77 -12.22
CA PRO A 73 -16.58 7.73 -11.76
C PRO A 73 -16.62 7.78 -10.24
N PRO A 74 -17.63 8.43 -9.65
CA PRO A 74 -17.78 8.44 -8.19
C PRO A 74 -17.81 7.02 -7.64
N THR A 75 -16.98 6.76 -6.60
CA THR A 75 -16.92 5.44 -5.97
C THR A 75 -17.97 5.34 -4.87
N PRO A 76 -18.89 4.37 -4.94
CA PRO A 76 -19.84 4.16 -3.86
C PRO A 76 -19.14 3.77 -2.56
N LYS A 77 -19.56 4.40 -1.46
CA LYS A 77 -19.10 4.07 -0.11
C LYS A 77 -20.23 3.37 0.62
N LEU A 78 -20.07 2.10 0.90
CA LEU A 78 -21.14 1.25 1.40
C LEU A 78 -21.10 1.00 2.91
N GLU A 79 -20.12 1.56 3.61
CA GLU A 79 -19.84 1.26 5.02
C GLU A 79 -21.01 1.53 5.96
N SER A 80 -21.82 2.56 5.67
CA SER A 80 -22.97 2.94 6.49
C SER A 80 -24.30 2.47 5.92
N VAL A 81 -24.27 1.70 4.83
CA VAL A 81 -25.49 1.25 4.14
C VAL A 81 -25.81 -0.19 4.57
N PRO A 82 -27.05 -0.48 5.01
CA PRO A 82 -27.44 -1.86 5.31
C PRO A 82 -27.30 -2.76 4.08
N ILE A 83 -26.83 -3.98 4.29
CA ILE A 83 -26.60 -4.91 3.18
C ILE A 83 -27.90 -5.27 2.46
N SER A 84 -29.02 -5.29 3.19
CA SER A 84 -30.36 -5.54 2.61
C SER A 84 -30.72 -4.48 1.56
N ASP A 85 -30.38 -3.22 1.82
CA ASP A 85 -30.64 -2.12 0.88
C ASP A 85 -29.78 -2.25 -0.37
N ILE A 86 -28.53 -2.70 -0.22
CA ILE A 86 -27.62 -2.95 -1.34
C ILE A 86 -28.16 -4.09 -2.21
N LYS A 87 -28.59 -5.18 -1.59
CA LYS A 87 -29.16 -6.32 -2.31
C LYS A 87 -30.43 -5.94 -3.06
N GLU A 88 -31.30 -5.14 -2.44
CA GLU A 88 -32.54 -4.66 -3.08
C GLU A 88 -32.21 -3.78 -4.30
N ALA A 89 -31.24 -2.88 -4.18
CA ALA A 89 -30.86 -1.97 -5.25
C ALA A 89 -30.23 -2.69 -6.43
N LEU A 90 -29.39 -3.69 -6.19
CA LEU A 90 -28.64 -4.39 -7.23
C LEU A 90 -29.34 -5.63 -7.78
N GLY A 91 -30.22 -6.26 -6.99
CA GLY A 91 -30.91 -7.47 -7.41
C GLY A 91 -29.95 -8.58 -7.85
N ASP A 92 -30.13 -9.09 -9.06
CA ASP A 92 -29.32 -10.19 -9.60
C ASP A 92 -27.85 -9.78 -9.84
N ASP A 93 -27.54 -8.47 -9.89
CA ASP A 93 -26.19 -7.97 -10.08
C ASP A 93 -25.36 -7.93 -8.80
N PHE A 94 -25.97 -8.19 -7.64
CA PHE A 94 -25.31 -8.08 -6.35
C PHE A 94 -24.00 -8.88 -6.29
N ASP A 95 -24.05 -10.15 -6.68
CA ASP A 95 -22.87 -11.03 -6.56
C ASP A 95 -21.75 -10.66 -7.53
N GLN A 96 -22.07 -9.99 -8.64
CA GLN A 96 -21.09 -9.54 -9.61
C GLN A 96 -20.26 -8.35 -9.08
N TYR A 97 -20.89 -7.43 -8.37
CA TYR A 97 -20.25 -6.17 -7.99
C TYR A 97 -19.88 -6.06 -6.51
N ILE A 98 -20.41 -6.95 -5.67
CA ILE A 98 -20.15 -6.92 -4.23
C ILE A 98 -19.29 -8.12 -3.85
N ALA A 99 -18.12 -7.83 -3.30
CA ALA A 99 -17.22 -8.87 -2.80
C ALA A 99 -17.64 -9.31 -1.40
N HIS A 100 -17.71 -10.62 -1.20
CA HIS A 100 -17.91 -11.24 0.10
C HIS A 100 -16.58 -11.82 0.56
N SER A 101 -15.77 -11.02 1.25
CA SER A 101 -14.51 -11.51 1.77
C SER A 101 -14.45 -11.35 3.29
N TYR A 102 -13.98 -12.39 3.96
CA TYR A 102 -13.69 -12.34 5.38
C TYR A 102 -12.18 -12.25 5.54
N THR A 103 -11.72 -11.17 6.15
CA THR A 103 -10.31 -10.99 6.46
C THR A 103 -10.14 -10.83 7.97
N ILE A 104 -9.05 -11.38 8.48
CA ILE A 104 -8.75 -11.22 9.90
C ILE A 104 -8.25 -9.79 10.15
N LYS A 105 -8.71 -9.18 11.23
CA LYS A 105 -8.20 -7.89 11.69
C LYS A 105 -6.91 -8.16 12.47
N TRP A 106 -5.79 -8.05 11.78
CA TRP A 106 -4.49 -8.51 12.29
C TRP A 106 -4.10 -7.84 13.60
N SER A 107 -4.30 -6.53 13.74
CA SER A 107 -3.92 -5.81 14.96
C SER A 107 -4.73 -6.30 16.18
N GLU A 108 -6.02 -6.58 15.99
CA GLU A 108 -6.86 -7.11 17.06
C GLU A 108 -6.53 -8.57 17.38
N PHE A 109 -6.28 -9.38 16.35
CA PHE A 109 -5.90 -10.78 16.54
C PHE A 109 -4.59 -10.91 17.29
N ARG A 110 -3.60 -10.09 16.95
CA ARG A 110 -2.28 -10.12 17.60
C ARG A 110 -2.38 -9.87 19.10
N GLU A 111 -3.29 -8.98 19.52
CA GLU A 111 -3.49 -8.62 20.92
C GLU A 111 -4.59 -9.45 21.59
N ALA A 112 -5.19 -10.39 20.89
CA ALA A 112 -6.31 -11.19 21.41
C ALA A 112 -5.86 -12.13 22.52
N PRO A 113 -6.78 -12.50 23.46
CA PRO A 113 -6.51 -13.54 24.43
C PRO A 113 -6.19 -14.88 23.74
N GLN A 114 -5.42 -15.72 24.40
CA GLN A 114 -5.02 -17.02 23.85
C GLN A 114 -6.22 -17.89 23.50
N GLU A 115 -7.29 -17.80 24.25
CA GLU A 115 -8.55 -18.53 23.99
C GLU A 115 -9.10 -18.22 22.60
N VAL A 116 -9.06 -16.95 22.18
CA VAL A 116 -9.54 -16.52 20.85
C VAL A 116 -8.60 -17.03 19.78
N LYS A 117 -7.29 -16.95 19.98
CA LYS A 117 -6.29 -17.48 19.05
C LYS A 117 -6.45 -18.98 18.87
N ASP A 118 -6.66 -19.71 19.96
CA ASP A 118 -6.88 -21.16 19.93
C ASP A 118 -8.15 -21.53 19.15
N ALA A 119 -9.20 -20.72 19.28
CA ALA A 119 -10.42 -20.90 18.52
C ALA A 119 -10.19 -20.77 17.01
N PHE A 120 -9.36 -19.80 16.58
CA PHE A 120 -8.97 -19.67 15.18
C PHE A 120 -8.16 -20.88 14.72
N TYR A 121 -7.14 -21.26 15.49
CA TYR A 121 -6.26 -22.37 15.11
C TYR A 121 -6.99 -23.72 15.07
N GLY A 122 -8.12 -23.83 15.77
CA GLY A 122 -8.94 -25.02 15.75
C GLY A 122 -9.93 -25.13 14.58
N ILE A 123 -9.99 -24.14 13.71
CA ILE A 123 -10.90 -24.16 12.57
C ILE A 123 -10.45 -25.23 11.56
N PRO A 124 -11.32 -26.21 11.21
CA PRO A 124 -10.94 -27.23 10.22
C PRO A 124 -10.62 -26.60 8.86
N GLY A 125 -9.53 -27.06 8.26
CA GLY A 125 -9.10 -26.59 6.94
C GLY A 125 -8.39 -25.24 6.95
N LEU A 126 -8.12 -24.67 8.13
CA LEU A 126 -7.39 -23.40 8.22
C LEU A 126 -5.94 -23.59 7.77
N GLU A 127 -5.50 -22.76 6.83
CA GLU A 127 -4.11 -22.67 6.45
C GLU A 127 -3.42 -21.60 7.28
N LEU A 128 -2.23 -21.92 7.80
CA LEU A 128 -1.44 -20.98 8.59
C LEU A 128 -0.31 -20.42 7.76
N GLY A 129 -0.28 -19.07 7.65
CA GLY A 129 0.84 -18.40 7.04
C GLY A 129 1.86 -18.00 8.10
N GLN A 130 3.14 -18.24 7.82
CA GLN A 130 4.23 -17.80 8.68
C GLN A 130 5.08 -16.78 7.93
N THR A 131 5.20 -15.59 8.49
CA THR A 131 6.00 -14.54 7.89
C THR A 131 7.02 -14.01 8.90
N TYR A 132 8.16 -13.57 8.38
CA TYR A 132 9.20 -12.92 9.16
C TYR A 132 9.31 -11.48 8.70
N GLN A 133 9.01 -10.55 9.58
CA GLN A 133 9.02 -9.13 9.24
C GLN A 133 10.42 -8.55 9.40
N VAL A 134 10.92 -7.93 8.32
CA VAL A 134 12.18 -7.20 8.35
C VAL A 134 11.88 -5.70 8.48
N LYS A 135 12.45 -5.08 9.49
CA LYS A 135 12.26 -3.64 9.75
C LYS A 135 13.61 -2.93 9.72
N PHE A 136 13.61 -1.75 9.15
CA PHE A 136 14.73 -0.83 9.23
C PHE A 136 14.37 0.28 10.20
N ASN A 137 15.16 0.42 11.26
CA ASN A 137 14.89 1.39 12.31
C ASN A 137 16.08 2.32 12.48
N LYS A 138 15.79 3.60 12.73
CA LYS A 138 16.85 4.53 13.12
C LYS A 138 17.25 4.21 14.55
N LYS A 139 18.55 4.02 14.77
CA LYS A 139 19.07 3.77 16.12
C LYS A 139 18.93 5.05 16.95
N LYS A 140 18.26 4.96 18.08
CA LYS A 140 18.16 6.06 19.04
C LYS A 140 19.49 6.19 19.78
N ARG A 141 19.96 7.42 19.86
CA ARG A 141 21.14 7.74 20.67
C ARG A 141 20.76 7.92 22.15
#